data_294e0a5e4726955102a997df6e8961a9
#
_entry.id   294e0a5e4726955102a997df6e8961a9
#
_cell.length_a   1.000
_cell.length_b   1.000
_cell.length_c   1.000
_cell.angle_alpha   90.00
_cell.angle_beta   90.00
_cell.angle_gamma   90.00
#
_symmetry.space_group_name_H-M   'P 1'
#
loop_
_entity.id
_entity.type
_entity.pdbx_description
1 polymer ?
#
loop_
_entity_poly.entity_id
_entity_poly.type
_entity_poly.pdbx_seq_one_letter_code
_entity_poly.pdbx_strand_id
1 'polypeptide(L)'
;VYNTAVGYDAGSRITTGVQNTFIGGLSGDANTTGNNNVSVGKSSFSANTTGSSGTAVGAFALLANTTGANNTAIGNSSLAANTTASHNTAVGLGALGANTTGTRNTAVGANALDASTTANYNSAFGTHAGSSITTGSLNSVFGDYALAATTTGASNSAFGQSALGQNTTGHSNTAVGQNCLYGNTQGLRNTALGLNAGAGVTNGDNNTMIGEAAGNHSVATTVGNQNTLIGSQTRCDAYNSNTTVAIGYDVAGTGGYTTLGNAGSDIRALHGNITWATVSDERYKKDIVDSTAGLSFINAL
;
A
#
# COMPACT_ATOMS: atom_id res chain seq x y z
N VAL A 1 -27.93 -26.88 24.87
CA VAL A 1 -26.63 -26.39 25.33
C VAL A 1 -25.53 -27.28 24.70
N TYR A 2 -24.86 -26.84 23.66
CA TYR A 2 -23.77 -27.61 23.00
C TYR A 2 -22.45 -26.86 23.17
N ASN A 3 -22.03 -26.66 24.44
CA ASN A 3 -20.74 -26.02 24.73
C ASN A 3 -19.70 -27.08 25.11
N THR A 4 -18.48 -26.90 24.64
CA THR A 4 -17.31 -27.71 25.05
C THR A 4 -16.33 -26.76 25.77
N ALA A 5 -15.95 -27.09 27.00
CA ALA A 5 -15.00 -26.33 27.80
C ALA A 5 -13.96 -27.26 28.42
N VAL A 6 -12.68 -27.02 28.12
CA VAL A 6 -11.54 -27.83 28.63
C VAL A 6 -10.44 -26.91 29.12
N GLY A 7 -10.17 -26.89 30.41
CA GLY A 7 -9.12 -26.09 31.02
C GLY A 7 -9.60 -25.36 32.28
N TYR A 8 -8.63 -24.79 33.05
CA TYR A 8 -8.94 -24.03 34.25
C TYR A 8 -9.80 -22.79 33.88
N ASP A 9 -10.98 -22.65 34.49
CA ASP A 9 -11.98 -21.61 34.28
C ASP A 9 -12.43 -21.40 32.81
N ALA A 10 -12.21 -22.36 31.91
CA ALA A 10 -12.69 -22.27 30.53
C ALA A 10 -14.22 -22.15 30.50
N GLY A 11 -14.76 -21.08 29.90
CA GLY A 11 -16.20 -20.84 29.78
C GLY A 11 -16.96 -20.76 31.11
N SER A 12 -16.30 -20.43 32.21
CA SER A 12 -16.88 -20.53 33.54
C SER A 12 -18.11 -19.66 33.80
N ARG A 13 -18.31 -18.56 33.04
CA ARG A 13 -19.40 -17.61 33.20
C ARG A 13 -20.53 -17.77 32.17
N ILE A 14 -20.55 -18.84 31.38
CA ILE A 14 -21.64 -19.06 30.40
C ILE A 14 -22.99 -19.14 31.13
N THR A 15 -23.95 -18.32 30.68
CA THR A 15 -25.33 -18.35 31.15
C THR A 15 -26.27 -18.94 30.11
N THR A 16 -26.50 -18.25 29.00
CA THR A 16 -27.39 -18.67 27.91
C THR A 16 -26.65 -18.92 26.59
N GLY A 17 -25.34 -18.63 26.52
CA GLY A 17 -24.53 -18.87 25.33
C GLY A 17 -24.51 -20.35 24.92
N VAL A 18 -24.60 -20.62 23.61
CA VAL A 18 -24.67 -21.97 23.06
C VAL A 18 -23.63 -22.17 21.93
N GLN A 19 -23.29 -23.43 21.67
CA GLN A 19 -22.42 -23.84 20.56
C GLN A 19 -20.99 -23.20 20.63
N ASN A 20 -20.46 -23.07 21.83
CA ASN A 20 -19.12 -22.54 22.02
C ASN A 20 -18.12 -23.68 22.29
N THR A 21 -16.89 -23.52 21.82
CA THR A 21 -15.75 -24.40 22.11
C THR A 21 -14.65 -23.58 22.76
N PHE A 22 -14.36 -23.81 24.05
CA PHE A 22 -13.34 -23.13 24.85
C PHE A 22 -12.31 -24.12 25.35
N ILE A 23 -11.08 -24.04 24.85
CA ILE A 23 -9.98 -24.96 25.21
C ILE A 23 -8.75 -24.16 25.65
N GLY A 24 -8.37 -24.29 26.91
CA GLY A 24 -7.23 -23.59 27.51
C GLY A 24 -7.59 -22.92 28.83
N GLY A 25 -6.60 -22.64 29.68
CA GLY A 25 -6.83 -21.90 30.92
C GLY A 25 -7.36 -20.51 30.63
N LEU A 26 -8.47 -20.10 31.25
CA LEU A 26 -9.16 -18.81 31.09
C LEU A 26 -9.63 -18.57 29.63
N SER A 27 -9.85 -19.62 28.83
CA SER A 27 -10.40 -19.50 27.49
C SER A 27 -11.89 -19.17 27.56
N GLY A 28 -12.33 -18.00 27.04
CA GLY A 28 -13.72 -17.57 27.03
C GLY A 28 -14.36 -17.47 28.42
N ASP A 29 -13.58 -17.24 29.48
CA ASP A 29 -14.04 -17.32 30.87
C ASP A 29 -15.10 -16.25 31.23
N ALA A 30 -15.11 -15.08 30.58
CA ALA A 30 -16.12 -14.05 30.79
C ALA A 30 -17.36 -14.21 29.89
N ASN A 31 -17.41 -15.17 28.96
CA ASN A 31 -18.53 -15.32 28.01
C ASN A 31 -19.83 -15.63 28.75
N THR A 32 -20.85 -14.80 28.51
CA THR A 32 -22.17 -14.99 29.15
C THR A 32 -23.23 -15.48 28.15
N THR A 33 -23.48 -14.71 27.10
CA THR A 33 -24.54 -14.97 26.12
C THR A 33 -24.02 -15.15 24.68
N GLY A 34 -22.70 -14.97 24.45
CA GLY A 34 -22.07 -15.14 23.14
C GLY A 34 -22.22 -16.59 22.62
N ASN A 35 -22.50 -16.73 21.32
CA ASN A 35 -22.76 -18.01 20.69
C ASN A 35 -21.77 -18.30 19.55
N ASN A 36 -21.63 -19.59 19.21
CA ASN A 36 -20.85 -20.03 18.06
C ASN A 36 -19.38 -19.57 18.08
N ASN A 37 -18.77 -19.47 19.24
CA ASN A 37 -17.38 -19.05 19.39
C ASN A 37 -16.45 -20.27 19.49
N VAL A 38 -15.30 -20.17 18.84
CA VAL A 38 -14.18 -21.11 18.99
C VAL A 38 -13.01 -20.38 19.62
N SER A 39 -12.55 -20.82 20.78
CA SER A 39 -11.41 -20.23 21.48
C SER A 39 -10.47 -21.33 21.96
N VAL A 40 -9.24 -21.33 21.46
CA VAL A 40 -8.23 -22.33 21.78
C VAL A 40 -6.92 -21.61 22.15
N GLY A 41 -6.55 -21.70 23.42
CA GLY A 41 -5.31 -21.08 23.93
C GLY A 41 -5.51 -20.45 25.31
N LYS A 42 -4.39 -20.19 26.00
CA LYS A 42 -4.41 -19.50 27.29
C LYS A 42 -4.98 -18.10 27.11
N SER A 43 -6.00 -17.76 27.92
CA SER A 43 -6.66 -16.44 27.92
C SER A 43 -7.11 -15.96 26.54
N SER A 44 -7.35 -16.88 25.61
CA SER A 44 -7.97 -16.53 24.32
C SER A 44 -9.45 -16.18 24.57
N PHE A 45 -9.93 -15.09 23.93
CA PHE A 45 -11.31 -14.60 24.05
C PHE A 45 -11.79 -14.35 25.48
N SER A 46 -10.86 -14.09 26.41
CA SER A 46 -11.08 -14.08 27.86
C SER A 46 -12.08 -13.01 28.30
N ALA A 47 -12.03 -11.79 27.75
CA ALA A 47 -12.95 -10.71 28.11
C ALA A 47 -14.31 -10.75 27.39
N ASN A 48 -14.57 -11.70 26.50
CA ASN A 48 -15.80 -11.73 25.71
C ASN A 48 -17.04 -11.95 26.59
N THR A 49 -18.03 -11.09 26.42
CA THR A 49 -19.30 -11.23 27.14
C THR A 49 -20.44 -11.70 26.24
N THR A 50 -20.68 -10.98 25.13
CA THR A 50 -21.81 -11.21 24.25
C THR A 50 -21.43 -11.40 22.78
N GLY A 51 -20.15 -11.18 22.42
CA GLY A 51 -19.65 -11.35 21.05
C GLY A 51 -19.86 -12.79 20.57
N SER A 52 -20.29 -12.93 19.32
CA SER A 52 -20.66 -14.22 18.72
C SER A 52 -19.92 -14.48 17.42
N SER A 53 -19.85 -15.74 17.00
CA SER A 53 -19.21 -16.17 15.76
C SER A 53 -17.72 -15.76 15.66
N GLY A 54 -17.05 -15.72 16.78
CA GLY A 54 -15.62 -15.43 16.89
C GLY A 54 -14.77 -16.70 16.84
N THR A 55 -13.62 -16.61 16.19
CA THR A 55 -12.58 -17.66 16.21
C THR A 55 -11.29 -17.06 16.78
N ALA A 56 -10.83 -17.57 17.91
CA ALA A 56 -9.60 -17.18 18.59
C ALA A 56 -8.70 -18.39 18.82
N VAL A 57 -7.62 -18.51 18.10
CA VAL A 57 -6.65 -19.61 18.24
C VAL A 57 -5.25 -19.07 18.50
N GLY A 58 -4.76 -19.29 19.69
CA GLY A 58 -3.47 -18.77 20.16
C GLY A 58 -3.58 -18.14 21.55
N ALA A 59 -2.48 -18.09 22.30
CA ALA A 59 -2.49 -17.40 23.58
C ALA A 59 -2.80 -15.92 23.37
N PHE A 60 -3.71 -15.36 24.19
CA PHE A 60 -4.14 -13.96 24.15
C PHE A 60 -4.81 -13.49 22.85
N ALA A 61 -5.18 -14.42 21.95
CA ALA A 61 -5.97 -14.06 20.75
C ALA A 61 -7.35 -13.52 21.18
N LEU A 62 -7.77 -12.34 20.65
CA LEU A 62 -9.02 -11.64 21.02
C LEU A 62 -9.16 -11.41 22.54
N LEU A 63 -8.05 -11.22 23.25
CA LEU A 63 -8.03 -11.12 24.70
C LEU A 63 -9.04 -10.12 25.26
N ALA A 64 -9.07 -8.89 24.74
CA ALA A 64 -9.89 -7.79 25.24
C ALA A 64 -11.28 -7.69 24.58
N ASN A 65 -11.64 -8.61 23.68
CA ASN A 65 -12.92 -8.54 22.98
C ASN A 65 -14.09 -8.65 23.98
N THR A 66 -15.01 -7.72 23.93
CA THR A 66 -16.20 -7.74 24.80
C THR A 66 -17.47 -8.10 24.04
N THR A 67 -17.78 -7.37 22.98
CA THR A 67 -19.02 -7.51 22.20
C THR A 67 -18.78 -7.67 20.71
N GLY A 68 -17.52 -7.53 20.25
CA GLY A 68 -17.16 -7.67 18.83
C GLY A 68 -17.51 -9.05 18.30
N ALA A 69 -18.16 -9.12 17.13
CA ALA A 69 -18.64 -10.35 16.52
C ALA A 69 -17.96 -10.61 15.15
N ASN A 70 -18.01 -11.86 14.70
CA ASN A 70 -17.48 -12.26 13.38
C ASN A 70 -15.98 -11.93 13.19
N ASN A 71 -15.19 -12.04 14.24
CA ASN A 71 -13.75 -11.84 14.18
C ASN A 71 -13.03 -13.19 14.09
N THR A 72 -11.99 -13.26 13.29
CA THR A 72 -11.07 -14.39 13.21
C THR A 72 -9.69 -13.95 13.66
N ALA A 73 -9.15 -14.54 14.72
CA ALA A 73 -7.82 -14.26 15.25
C ALA A 73 -7.04 -15.57 15.42
N ILE A 74 -6.01 -15.77 14.63
CA ILE A 74 -5.17 -16.96 14.67
C ILE A 74 -3.70 -16.55 14.85
N GLY A 75 -3.14 -16.81 16.00
CA GLY A 75 -1.79 -16.43 16.39
C GLY A 75 -1.73 -15.85 17.79
N ASN A 76 -0.56 -15.88 18.40
CA ASN A 76 -0.36 -15.24 19.70
C ASN A 76 -0.63 -13.74 19.61
N SER A 77 -1.45 -13.21 20.52
CA SER A 77 -1.83 -11.78 20.60
C SER A 77 -2.47 -11.20 19.32
N SER A 78 -2.99 -12.02 18.42
CA SER A 78 -3.77 -11.53 17.27
C SER A 78 -5.07 -10.89 17.76
N LEU A 79 -5.41 -9.67 17.26
CA LEU A 79 -6.57 -8.88 17.70
C LEU A 79 -6.67 -8.70 19.24
N ALA A 80 -5.53 -8.68 19.93
CA ALA A 80 -5.52 -8.72 21.39
C ALA A 80 -6.26 -7.54 22.05
N ALA A 81 -6.16 -6.33 21.49
CA ALA A 81 -6.81 -5.12 22.01
C ALA A 81 -8.23 -4.90 21.49
N ASN A 82 -8.75 -5.77 20.62
CA ASN A 82 -10.09 -5.61 20.05
C ASN A 82 -11.16 -5.59 21.14
N THR A 83 -11.99 -4.57 21.18
CA THR A 83 -13.05 -4.48 22.20
C THR A 83 -14.44 -4.74 21.61
N THR A 84 -14.88 -3.89 20.71
CA THR A 84 -16.25 -3.91 20.13
C THR A 84 -16.25 -4.09 18.60
N ALA A 85 -15.07 -4.04 17.98
CA ALA A 85 -14.96 -4.11 16.53
C ALA A 85 -15.33 -5.51 15.99
N SER A 86 -15.91 -5.53 14.80
CA SER A 86 -16.43 -6.73 14.17
C SER A 86 -15.89 -6.91 12.74
N HIS A 87 -15.99 -8.14 12.23
CA HIS A 87 -15.62 -8.50 10.85
C HIS A 87 -14.13 -8.32 10.54
N ASN A 88 -13.25 -8.51 11.51
CA ASN A 88 -11.81 -8.48 11.29
C ASN A 88 -11.25 -9.91 11.16
N THR A 89 -10.27 -10.08 10.29
CA THR A 89 -9.49 -11.31 10.15
C THR A 89 -8.02 -11.01 10.43
N ALA A 90 -7.45 -11.66 11.43
CA ALA A 90 -6.05 -11.54 11.81
C ALA A 90 -5.39 -12.93 11.91
N VAL A 91 -4.39 -13.18 11.08
CA VAL A 91 -3.65 -14.44 11.07
C VAL A 91 -2.15 -14.14 11.16
N GLY A 92 -1.54 -14.46 12.28
CA GLY A 92 -0.13 -14.20 12.56
C GLY A 92 0.10 -13.67 13.97
N LEU A 93 1.35 -13.74 14.44
CA LEU A 93 1.77 -13.14 15.70
C LEU A 93 1.48 -11.63 15.67
N GLY A 94 0.73 -11.10 16.63
CA GLY A 94 0.46 -9.68 16.77
C GLY A 94 -0.34 -9.04 15.63
N ALA A 95 -0.86 -9.81 14.66
CA ALA A 95 -1.66 -9.26 13.58
C ALA A 95 -2.87 -8.49 14.14
N LEU A 96 -3.08 -7.21 13.71
CA LEU A 96 -4.10 -6.30 14.25
C LEU A 96 -4.06 -6.18 15.79
N GLY A 97 -2.88 -6.33 16.40
CA GLY A 97 -2.73 -6.43 17.86
C GLY A 97 -3.29 -5.24 18.64
N ALA A 98 -3.16 -4.02 18.13
CA ALA A 98 -3.64 -2.78 18.75
C ALA A 98 -5.07 -2.37 18.33
N ASN A 99 -5.75 -3.13 17.45
CA ASN A 99 -7.08 -2.75 16.97
C ASN A 99 -8.09 -2.69 18.12
N THR A 100 -8.76 -1.56 18.28
CA THR A 100 -9.81 -1.38 19.31
C THR A 100 -11.20 -1.38 18.70
N THR A 101 -11.46 -0.49 17.75
CA THR A 101 -12.79 -0.27 17.15
C THR A 101 -12.80 -0.34 15.60
N GLY A 102 -11.63 -0.51 14.97
CA GLY A 102 -11.54 -0.66 13.51
C GLY A 102 -12.21 -1.94 13.01
N THR A 103 -12.98 -1.83 11.93
CA THR A 103 -13.79 -2.94 11.39
C THR A 103 -13.41 -3.32 9.97
N ARG A 104 -13.71 -4.56 9.58
CA ARG A 104 -13.50 -5.07 8.21
C ARG A 104 -12.06 -4.97 7.73
N ASN A 105 -11.12 -5.20 8.62
CA ASN A 105 -9.70 -5.31 8.29
C ASN A 105 -9.31 -6.79 8.12
N THR A 106 -8.45 -7.07 7.17
CA THR A 106 -7.81 -8.36 6.98
C THR A 106 -6.31 -8.21 7.12
N ALA A 107 -5.69 -8.89 8.07
CA ALA A 107 -4.26 -8.89 8.32
C ALA A 107 -3.74 -10.34 8.35
N VAL A 108 -2.85 -10.68 7.43
CA VAL A 108 -2.22 -12.00 7.34
C VAL A 108 -0.70 -11.84 7.29
N GLY A 109 -0.03 -12.22 8.34
CA GLY A 109 1.41 -12.07 8.53
C GLY A 109 1.75 -11.62 9.94
N ALA A 110 2.97 -11.90 10.40
CA ALA A 110 3.44 -11.40 11.70
C ALA A 110 3.46 -9.88 11.69
N ASN A 111 2.85 -9.25 12.71
CA ASN A 111 2.74 -7.81 12.87
C ASN A 111 2.12 -7.07 11.66
N ALA A 112 1.28 -7.74 10.87
CA ALA A 112 0.50 -7.05 9.85
C ALA A 112 -0.56 -6.17 10.52
N LEU A 113 -0.62 -4.87 10.17
CA LEU A 113 -1.53 -3.86 10.75
C LEU A 113 -1.47 -3.79 12.28
N ASP A 114 -0.33 -4.09 12.90
CA ASP A 114 -0.25 -4.25 14.36
C ASP A 114 -0.50 -2.95 15.13
N ALA A 115 -0.17 -1.77 14.58
CA ALA A 115 -0.47 -0.46 15.18
C ALA A 115 -1.88 0.07 14.87
N SER A 116 -2.69 -0.63 14.07
CA SER A 116 -4.01 -0.16 13.67
C SER A 116 -4.95 -0.10 14.87
N THR A 117 -5.52 1.08 15.13
CA THR A 117 -6.43 1.28 16.28
C THR A 117 -7.90 1.41 15.87
N THR A 118 -8.20 2.32 14.96
CA THR A 118 -9.57 2.65 14.53
C THR A 118 -9.76 2.57 13.02
N ALA A 119 -8.72 2.21 12.28
CA ALA A 119 -8.75 2.12 10.81
C ALA A 119 -9.71 1.02 10.32
N ASN A 120 -10.31 1.24 9.16
CA ASN A 120 -11.30 0.33 8.61
C ASN A 120 -10.95 -0.08 7.17
N TYR A 121 -11.43 -1.24 6.74
CA TYR A 121 -11.34 -1.70 5.35
C TYR A 121 -9.91 -1.81 4.82
N ASN A 122 -8.93 -2.13 5.65
CA ASN A 122 -7.57 -2.42 5.20
C ASN A 122 -7.40 -3.91 4.94
N SER A 123 -6.70 -4.24 3.87
CA SER A 123 -6.28 -5.61 3.56
C SER A 123 -4.76 -5.67 3.51
N ALA A 124 -4.11 -6.38 4.43
CA ALA A 124 -2.66 -6.47 4.53
C ALA A 124 -2.19 -7.93 4.57
N PHE A 125 -1.29 -8.29 3.65
CA PHE A 125 -0.72 -9.61 3.50
C PHE A 125 0.81 -9.52 3.42
N GLY A 126 1.49 -10.00 4.42
CA GLY A 126 2.96 -9.99 4.54
C GLY A 126 3.41 -9.62 5.94
N THR A 127 4.65 -9.98 6.30
CA THR A 127 5.26 -9.58 7.56
C THR A 127 5.41 -8.06 7.59
N HIS A 128 4.98 -7.41 8.68
CA HIS A 128 4.97 -5.96 8.83
C HIS A 128 4.24 -5.19 7.70
N ALA A 129 3.34 -5.82 6.95
CA ALA A 129 2.51 -5.13 5.97
C ALA A 129 1.60 -4.12 6.67
N GLY A 130 1.78 -2.82 6.35
CA GLY A 130 1.02 -1.73 6.96
C GLY A 130 1.21 -1.55 8.46
N SER A 131 2.35 -1.98 9.02
CA SER A 131 2.54 -2.11 10.48
C SER A 131 2.38 -0.81 11.26
N SER A 132 2.65 0.36 10.68
CA SER A 132 2.46 1.66 11.34
C SER A 132 1.09 2.32 11.08
N ILE A 133 0.21 1.70 10.30
CA ILE A 133 -1.12 2.29 10.03
C ILE A 133 -1.91 2.38 11.33
N THR A 134 -2.22 3.61 11.76
CA THR A 134 -3.02 3.86 12.96
C THR A 134 -4.51 4.09 12.65
N THR A 135 -4.80 5.06 11.79
CA THR A 135 -6.16 5.48 11.42
C THR A 135 -6.43 5.48 9.92
N GLY A 136 -5.38 5.29 9.09
CA GLY A 136 -5.52 5.21 7.62
C GLY A 136 -6.40 4.04 7.19
N SER A 137 -7.37 4.28 6.33
CA SER A 137 -8.37 3.28 5.91
C SER A 137 -8.31 3.01 4.41
N LEU A 138 -8.94 1.91 3.96
CA LEU A 138 -9.06 1.57 2.54
C LEU A 138 -7.72 1.28 1.85
N ASN A 139 -6.73 0.79 2.57
CA ASN A 139 -5.44 0.42 1.98
C ASN A 139 -5.43 -1.08 1.59
N SER A 140 -4.86 -1.38 0.43
CA SER A 140 -4.59 -2.74 -0.05
C SER A 140 -3.08 -2.96 -0.08
N VAL A 141 -2.56 -3.84 0.77
CA VAL A 141 -1.13 -3.98 1.08
C VAL A 141 -0.70 -5.43 0.93
N PHE A 142 0.17 -5.72 -0.02
CA PHE A 142 0.66 -7.07 -0.31
C PHE A 142 2.19 -7.07 -0.47
N GLY A 143 2.87 -7.58 0.51
CA GLY A 143 4.35 -7.68 0.52
C GLY A 143 4.93 -7.39 1.89
N ASP A 144 6.10 -7.95 2.13
CA ASP A 144 6.88 -7.73 3.33
C ASP A 144 7.29 -6.24 3.40
N TYR A 145 7.03 -5.58 4.53
CA TYR A 145 7.23 -4.13 4.74
C TYR A 145 6.53 -3.19 3.74
N ALA A 146 5.55 -3.65 2.95
CA ALA A 146 4.75 -2.76 2.13
C ALA A 146 3.95 -1.80 3.03
N LEU A 147 3.88 -0.50 2.70
CA LEU A 147 3.24 0.56 3.47
C LEU A 147 3.65 0.61 4.96
N ALA A 148 4.85 0.15 5.31
CA ALA A 148 5.25 -0.05 6.70
C ALA A 148 5.30 1.25 7.54
N ALA A 149 5.64 2.40 6.95
CA ALA A 149 5.72 3.69 7.65
C ALA A 149 4.41 4.50 7.63
N THR A 150 3.37 4.03 6.95
CA THR A 150 2.10 4.76 6.83
C THR A 150 1.39 4.87 8.17
N THR A 151 0.97 6.09 8.53
CA THR A 151 0.21 6.34 9.77
C THR A 151 -1.25 6.64 9.48
N THR A 152 -1.53 7.70 8.72
CA THR A 152 -2.89 8.18 8.40
C THR A 152 -3.22 8.11 6.91
N GLY A 153 -2.23 7.74 6.07
CA GLY A 153 -2.44 7.61 4.62
C GLY A 153 -3.53 6.59 4.29
N ALA A 154 -4.42 6.93 3.36
CA ALA A 154 -5.60 6.14 3.04
C ALA A 154 -5.71 5.86 1.53
N SER A 155 -6.48 4.85 1.17
CA SER A 155 -6.76 4.50 -0.23
C SER A 155 -5.50 4.21 -1.07
N ASN A 156 -4.46 3.66 -0.47
CA ASN A 156 -3.25 3.25 -1.17
C ASN A 156 -3.32 1.77 -1.57
N SER A 157 -2.77 1.46 -2.73
CA SER A 157 -2.58 0.10 -3.23
C SER A 157 -1.09 -0.17 -3.37
N ALA A 158 -0.52 -1.02 -2.52
CA ALA A 158 0.90 -1.36 -2.47
C ALA A 158 1.09 -2.87 -2.66
N PHE A 159 1.69 -3.27 -3.77
CA PHE A 159 1.93 -4.67 -4.14
C PHE A 159 3.42 -4.89 -4.43
N GLY A 160 4.12 -5.52 -3.51
CA GLY A 160 5.56 -5.81 -3.60
C GLY A 160 6.28 -5.51 -2.30
N GLN A 161 7.43 -6.15 -2.11
CA GLN A 161 8.29 -5.88 -0.94
C GLN A 161 8.63 -4.39 -0.88
N SER A 162 8.40 -3.77 0.27
CA SER A 162 8.66 -2.34 0.54
C SER A 162 8.00 -1.36 -0.45
N ALA A 163 6.95 -1.78 -1.18
CA ALA A 163 6.17 -0.84 -1.99
C ALA A 163 5.54 0.22 -1.08
N LEU A 164 5.70 1.54 -1.40
CA LEU A 164 5.30 2.67 -0.56
C LEU A 164 5.88 2.59 0.87
N GLY A 165 7.06 1.98 1.05
CA GLY A 165 7.60 1.65 2.37
C GLY A 165 7.79 2.83 3.31
N GLN A 166 8.11 4.03 2.80
CA GLN A 166 8.28 5.26 3.59
C GLN A 166 7.08 6.21 3.53
N ASN A 167 5.96 5.80 2.92
CA ASN A 167 4.76 6.63 2.89
C ASN A 167 4.26 6.89 4.32
N THR A 168 4.02 8.14 4.69
CA THR A 168 3.50 8.50 6.01
C THR A 168 2.04 8.92 5.96
N THR A 169 1.73 9.94 5.19
CA THR A 169 0.38 10.53 5.07
C THR A 169 -0.15 10.55 3.64
N GLY A 170 0.69 10.20 2.65
CA GLY A 170 0.28 10.15 1.24
C GLY A 170 -0.91 9.22 1.02
N HIS A 171 -1.84 9.62 0.15
CA HIS A 171 -3.06 8.86 -0.12
C HIS A 171 -3.35 8.69 -1.60
N SER A 172 -4.18 7.71 -1.94
CA SER A 172 -4.61 7.41 -3.31
C SER A 172 -3.44 7.06 -4.26
N ASN A 173 -2.37 6.47 -3.73
CA ASN A 173 -1.23 6.02 -4.52
C ASN A 173 -1.38 4.55 -4.91
N THR A 174 -0.92 4.20 -6.11
CA THR A 174 -0.83 2.82 -6.60
C THR A 174 0.63 2.49 -6.89
N ALA A 175 1.18 1.51 -6.19
CA ALA A 175 2.55 1.03 -6.32
C ALA A 175 2.56 -0.48 -6.54
N VAL A 176 3.05 -0.94 -7.68
CA VAL A 176 3.16 -2.36 -8.02
C VAL A 176 4.58 -2.69 -8.43
N GLY A 177 5.29 -3.43 -7.60
CA GLY A 177 6.70 -3.82 -7.77
C GLY A 177 7.51 -3.60 -6.50
N GLN A 178 8.64 -4.30 -6.39
CA GLN A 178 9.57 -4.13 -5.27
C GLN A 178 10.09 -2.69 -5.23
N ASN A 179 10.09 -2.07 -4.04
CA ASN A 179 10.49 -0.67 -3.79
C ASN A 179 9.77 0.35 -4.69
N CYS A 180 8.63 0.01 -5.27
CA CYS A 180 7.84 0.93 -6.07
C CYS A 180 7.31 2.07 -5.17
N LEU A 181 7.51 3.35 -5.57
CA LEU A 181 7.20 4.54 -4.76
C LEU A 181 7.79 4.50 -3.34
N TYR A 182 8.92 3.81 -3.14
CA TYR A 182 9.49 3.58 -1.82
C TYR A 182 9.67 4.86 -1.01
N GLY A 183 10.24 5.92 -1.61
CA GLY A 183 10.53 7.20 -0.96
C GLY A 183 9.33 8.13 -0.80
N ASN A 184 8.14 7.78 -1.33
CA ASN A 184 6.98 8.64 -1.21
C ASN A 184 6.59 8.82 0.26
N THR A 185 6.60 10.05 0.76
CA THR A 185 6.23 10.34 2.15
C THR A 185 4.83 10.94 2.25
N GLN A 186 4.52 11.94 1.44
CA GLN A 186 3.26 12.70 1.47
C GLN A 186 2.59 12.83 0.10
N GLY A 187 3.28 12.43 -1.00
CA GLY A 187 2.77 12.55 -2.36
C GLY A 187 1.45 11.81 -2.58
N LEU A 188 0.60 12.38 -3.42
CA LEU A 188 -0.79 11.97 -3.62
C LEU A 188 -1.04 11.52 -5.06
N ARG A 189 -1.93 10.55 -5.24
CA ARG A 189 -2.43 10.14 -6.56
C ARG A 189 -1.32 9.77 -7.56
N ASN A 190 -0.23 9.18 -7.07
CA ASN A 190 0.83 8.65 -7.91
C ASN A 190 0.51 7.21 -8.32
N THR A 191 0.79 6.87 -9.56
CA THR A 191 0.69 5.50 -10.08
C THR A 191 2.07 5.07 -10.56
N ALA A 192 2.59 4.00 -9.98
CA ALA A 192 3.87 3.43 -10.39
C ALA A 192 3.79 1.90 -10.55
N LEU A 193 4.41 1.40 -11.62
CA LEU A 193 4.47 -0.02 -11.94
C LEU A 193 5.87 -0.40 -12.42
N GLY A 194 6.53 -1.25 -11.69
CA GLY A 194 7.88 -1.77 -12.01
C GLY A 194 8.81 -1.78 -10.80
N LEU A 195 9.90 -2.53 -10.91
CA LEU A 195 10.97 -2.52 -9.90
C LEU A 195 11.53 -1.11 -9.75
N ASN A 196 11.55 -0.56 -8.52
CA ASN A 196 12.03 0.79 -8.21
C ASN A 196 11.33 1.93 -8.99
N ALA A 197 10.18 1.70 -9.63
CA ALA A 197 9.46 2.76 -10.30
C ALA A 197 9.03 3.83 -9.29
N GLY A 198 9.37 5.09 -9.54
CA GLY A 198 9.08 6.23 -8.66
C GLY A 198 9.74 6.18 -7.28
N ALA A 199 10.75 5.33 -7.07
CA ALA A 199 11.34 5.14 -5.74
C ALA A 199 11.95 6.41 -5.13
N GLY A 200 12.33 7.40 -5.95
CA GLY A 200 12.85 8.69 -5.53
C GLY A 200 11.79 9.80 -5.35
N VAL A 201 10.54 9.55 -5.70
CA VAL A 201 9.45 10.53 -5.47
C VAL A 201 9.17 10.64 -3.97
N THR A 202 9.16 11.85 -3.42
CA THR A 202 8.88 12.06 -2.00
C THR A 202 7.53 12.74 -1.77
N ASN A 203 7.31 13.92 -2.36
CA ASN A 203 6.10 14.72 -2.17
C ASN A 203 5.39 15.11 -3.47
N GLY A 204 5.85 14.55 -4.62
CA GLY A 204 5.24 14.84 -5.92
C GLY A 204 3.85 14.21 -6.05
N ASP A 205 2.94 14.92 -6.73
CA ASP A 205 1.55 14.49 -6.91
C ASP A 205 1.21 14.17 -8.36
N ASN A 206 0.24 13.27 -8.55
CA ASN A 206 -0.37 12.96 -9.84
C ASN A 206 0.65 12.47 -10.90
N ASN A 207 1.69 11.76 -10.49
CA ASN A 207 2.68 11.19 -11.39
C ASN A 207 2.30 9.78 -11.85
N THR A 208 2.59 9.45 -13.11
CA THR A 208 2.47 8.10 -13.67
C THR A 208 3.84 7.63 -14.11
N MET A 209 4.32 6.53 -13.52
CA MET A 209 5.66 5.98 -13.75
C MET A 209 5.57 4.47 -14.02
N ILE A 210 5.82 4.06 -15.25
CA ILE A 210 5.68 2.66 -15.68
C ILE A 210 6.99 2.18 -16.32
N GLY A 211 7.59 1.17 -15.73
CA GLY A 211 8.85 0.58 -16.16
C GLY A 211 9.85 0.49 -15.01
N GLU A 212 10.85 -0.38 -15.16
CA GLU A 212 11.94 -0.48 -14.20
C GLU A 212 12.62 0.87 -14.00
N ALA A 213 12.76 1.32 -12.76
CA ALA A 213 13.37 2.60 -12.38
C ALA A 213 12.80 3.83 -13.13
N ALA A 214 11.59 3.76 -13.70
CA ALA A 214 10.93 4.92 -14.26
C ALA A 214 10.73 5.97 -13.14
N GLY A 215 11.17 7.21 -13.35
CA GLY A 215 11.13 8.27 -12.34
C GLY A 215 12.14 8.13 -11.20
N ASN A 216 13.07 7.17 -11.26
CA ASN A 216 14.05 6.90 -10.20
C ASN A 216 15.49 7.08 -10.71
N HIS A 217 15.82 8.18 -11.32
CA HIS A 217 17.19 8.48 -11.70
C HIS A 217 17.89 9.40 -10.68
N SER A 218 19.22 9.58 -10.82
CA SER A 218 20.11 10.37 -9.95
C SER A 218 19.65 11.80 -9.65
N VAL A 219 18.70 12.32 -10.39
CA VAL A 219 17.91 13.50 -10.06
C VAL A 219 16.55 13.02 -9.60
N ALA A 220 16.41 12.72 -8.32
CA ALA A 220 15.15 12.29 -7.74
C ALA A 220 14.07 13.35 -8.01
N THR A 221 12.94 12.95 -8.60
CA THR A 221 11.75 13.82 -8.76
C THR A 221 11.06 13.99 -7.41
N THR A 222 11.73 14.64 -6.48
CA THR A 222 11.28 14.70 -5.09
C THR A 222 9.97 15.44 -4.90
N VAL A 223 9.67 16.41 -5.77
CA VAL A 223 8.46 17.26 -5.68
C VAL A 223 7.80 17.60 -7.03
N GLY A 224 8.21 16.94 -8.12
CA GLY A 224 7.60 17.19 -9.44
C GLY A 224 6.20 16.61 -9.54
N ASN A 225 5.28 17.33 -10.20
CA ASN A 225 3.87 16.95 -10.29
C ASN A 225 3.43 16.68 -11.74
N GLN A 226 2.42 15.86 -11.91
CA GLN A 226 1.74 15.63 -13.20
C GLN A 226 2.68 15.11 -14.30
N ASN A 227 3.68 14.30 -13.94
CA ASN A 227 4.61 13.71 -14.88
C ASN A 227 4.11 12.34 -15.35
N THR A 228 4.33 12.03 -16.63
CA THR A 228 4.06 10.73 -17.23
C THR A 228 5.36 10.15 -17.79
N LEU A 229 5.90 9.15 -17.12
CA LEU A 229 7.18 8.52 -17.43
C LEU A 229 6.93 7.05 -17.74
N ILE A 230 7.04 6.66 -19.01
CA ILE A 230 6.72 5.30 -19.45
C ILE A 230 7.94 4.68 -20.17
N GLY A 231 8.42 3.60 -19.61
CA GLY A 231 9.58 2.85 -20.09
C GLY A 231 10.71 2.80 -19.07
N SER A 232 11.58 1.78 -19.19
CA SER A 232 12.67 1.60 -18.22
C SER A 232 13.60 2.82 -18.23
N GLN A 233 13.99 3.26 -17.01
CA GLN A 233 14.92 4.37 -16.75
C GLN A 233 14.47 5.74 -17.30
N THR A 234 13.21 5.89 -17.70
CA THR A 234 12.66 7.22 -18.03
C THR A 234 12.71 8.14 -16.82
N ARG A 235 13.02 9.42 -17.04
CA ARG A 235 13.22 10.39 -15.94
C ARG A 235 12.84 11.80 -16.34
N CYS A 236 12.70 12.69 -15.35
CA CYS A 236 12.73 14.12 -15.58
C CYS A 236 14.19 14.61 -15.64
N ASP A 237 14.47 15.62 -16.44
CA ASP A 237 15.78 16.24 -16.56
C ASP A 237 16.15 17.18 -15.40
N ALA A 238 15.16 17.62 -14.63
CA ALA A 238 15.35 18.49 -13.49
C ALA A 238 14.51 18.06 -12.28
N TYR A 239 14.97 18.43 -11.09
CA TYR A 239 14.47 18.08 -9.77
C TYR A 239 12.96 18.34 -9.55
N ASN A 240 12.43 19.47 -10.03
CA ASN A 240 11.04 19.90 -9.86
C ASN A 240 10.29 19.96 -11.18
N SER A 241 10.66 19.15 -12.16
CA SER A 241 9.97 19.14 -13.44
C SER A 241 8.49 18.75 -13.28
N ASN A 242 7.62 19.57 -13.82
CA ASN A 242 6.18 19.33 -13.83
C ASN A 242 5.67 19.12 -15.26
N THR A 243 4.57 18.42 -15.40
CA THR A 243 3.91 18.18 -16.69
C THR A 243 4.84 17.60 -17.76
N THR A 244 5.82 16.81 -17.33
CA THR A 244 6.74 16.09 -18.23
C THR A 244 6.05 14.85 -18.79
N VAL A 245 6.14 14.65 -20.09
CA VAL A 245 5.82 13.35 -20.72
C VAL A 245 7.13 12.80 -21.32
N ALA A 246 7.59 11.64 -20.82
CA ALA A 246 8.75 10.93 -21.35
C ALA A 246 8.39 9.47 -21.61
N ILE A 247 8.54 9.01 -22.86
CA ILE A 247 8.18 7.65 -23.25
C ILE A 247 9.33 7.04 -24.05
N GLY A 248 9.78 5.85 -23.63
CA GLY A 248 10.85 5.10 -24.29
C GLY A 248 11.82 4.47 -23.30
N TYR A 249 13.06 4.24 -23.69
CA TYR A 249 14.13 3.68 -22.86
C TYR A 249 15.14 4.75 -22.53
N ASP A 250 15.49 4.95 -21.25
CA ASP A 250 16.48 5.94 -20.75
C ASP A 250 16.22 7.38 -21.26
N VAL A 251 14.94 7.77 -21.40
CA VAL A 251 14.54 9.08 -21.90
C VAL A 251 14.55 10.09 -20.77
N ALA A 252 15.23 11.23 -20.97
CA ALA A 252 15.17 12.39 -20.08
C ALA A 252 14.13 13.42 -20.61
N GLY A 253 13.01 13.51 -19.94
CA GLY A 253 11.93 14.45 -20.30
C GLY A 253 12.08 15.79 -19.62
N THR A 254 11.83 16.86 -20.35
CA THR A 254 11.83 18.26 -19.85
C THR A 254 10.42 18.68 -19.44
N GLY A 255 10.31 19.44 -18.35
CA GLY A 255 9.03 19.99 -17.89
C GLY A 255 8.32 20.80 -18.95
N GLY A 256 7.02 20.54 -19.16
CA GLY A 256 6.23 21.16 -20.21
C GLY A 256 6.42 20.60 -21.61
N TYR A 257 7.16 19.50 -21.77
CA TYR A 257 7.41 18.85 -23.05
C TYR A 257 6.93 17.39 -23.06
N THR A 258 6.57 16.91 -24.24
CA THR A 258 6.49 15.49 -24.57
C THR A 258 7.78 15.08 -25.26
N THR A 259 8.50 14.09 -24.71
CA THR A 259 9.72 13.52 -25.24
C THR A 259 9.52 12.04 -25.54
N LEU A 260 9.80 11.61 -26.77
CA LEU A 260 9.75 10.20 -27.19
C LEU A 260 11.12 9.80 -27.71
N GLY A 261 11.63 8.64 -27.27
CA GLY A 261 12.95 8.25 -27.77
C GLY A 261 13.60 7.04 -27.12
N ASN A 262 14.92 6.97 -27.30
CA ASN A 262 15.78 5.90 -26.80
C ASN A 262 17.20 6.45 -26.58
N ALA A 263 17.59 6.65 -25.31
CA ALA A 263 18.96 6.92 -24.87
C ALA A 263 19.72 8.01 -25.67
N GLY A 264 19.08 9.16 -25.93
CA GLY A 264 19.74 10.29 -26.63
C GLY A 264 19.39 10.40 -28.12
N SER A 265 18.51 9.54 -28.63
CA SER A 265 17.91 9.68 -29.98
C SER A 265 16.45 10.10 -29.82
N ASP A 266 16.22 11.25 -29.21
CA ASP A 266 14.90 11.68 -28.76
C ASP A 266 14.31 12.73 -29.67
N ILE A 267 12.98 12.71 -29.84
CA ILE A 267 12.18 13.79 -30.41
C ILE A 267 11.31 14.41 -29.34
N ARG A 268 11.09 15.72 -29.37
CA ARG A 268 10.26 16.40 -28.38
C ARG A 268 9.41 17.50 -28.97
N ALA A 269 8.28 17.76 -28.33
CA ALA A 269 7.43 18.90 -28.63
C ALA A 269 7.07 19.63 -27.32
N LEU A 270 7.09 20.96 -27.34
CA LEU A 270 6.54 21.78 -26.26
C LEU A 270 5.03 21.62 -26.22
N HIS A 271 4.45 21.50 -25.04
CA HIS A 271 3.00 21.43 -24.88
C HIS A 271 2.33 22.69 -25.47
N GLY A 272 1.33 22.46 -26.31
CA GLY A 272 0.66 23.55 -27.06
C GLY A 272 1.27 23.85 -28.43
N ASN A 273 2.42 23.30 -28.79
CA ASN A 273 2.98 23.39 -30.13
C ASN A 273 2.47 22.28 -31.04
N ILE A 274 2.38 22.58 -32.34
CA ILE A 274 1.96 21.60 -33.37
C ILE A 274 3.15 20.96 -34.09
N THR A 275 4.39 21.34 -33.74
CA THR A 275 5.61 20.85 -34.39
C THR A 275 6.50 20.08 -33.42
N TRP A 276 7.07 18.99 -33.92
CA TRP A 276 8.05 18.19 -33.18
C TRP A 276 9.47 18.62 -33.57
N ALA A 277 10.34 18.76 -32.58
CA ALA A 277 11.78 19.03 -32.78
C ALA A 277 12.60 17.78 -32.40
N THR A 278 13.68 17.52 -33.07
CA THR A 278 14.66 16.53 -32.67
C THR A 278 15.47 17.04 -31.49
N VAL A 279 15.65 16.23 -30.44
CA VAL A 279 16.59 16.46 -29.36
C VAL A 279 17.95 15.92 -29.84
N SER A 280 18.59 16.62 -30.77
CA SER A 280 19.93 16.25 -31.23
C SER A 280 20.92 17.33 -30.83
N ASP A 281 22.12 16.89 -30.50
CA ASP A 281 23.25 17.76 -30.19
C ASP A 281 23.55 18.63 -31.43
N GLU A 282 23.38 19.96 -31.31
CA GLU A 282 23.70 20.90 -32.37
C GLU A 282 25.13 20.78 -32.89
N ARG A 283 26.06 20.17 -32.13
CA ARG A 283 27.43 19.89 -32.52
C ARG A 283 27.54 18.99 -33.74
N TYR A 284 26.51 18.17 -34.02
CA TYR A 284 26.49 17.27 -35.18
C TYR A 284 25.73 17.85 -36.39
N LYS A 285 25.10 19.01 -36.23
CA LYS A 285 24.38 19.70 -37.32
C LYS A 285 25.18 20.88 -37.79
N LYS A 286 26.31 20.61 -38.43
CA LYS A 286 27.13 21.64 -39.08
C LYS A 286 26.38 22.10 -40.34
N ASP A 287 26.18 23.38 -40.51
CA ASP A 287 25.63 24.00 -41.73
C ASP A 287 24.15 23.74 -41.99
N ILE A 288 23.29 23.76 -40.95
CA ILE A 288 21.83 23.82 -41.14
C ILE A 288 21.51 25.25 -41.64
N VAL A 289 21.47 25.44 -42.94
CA VAL A 289 20.88 26.62 -43.57
C VAL A 289 19.46 26.27 -44.02
N ASP A 290 18.52 27.19 -43.84
CA ASP A 290 17.19 27.03 -44.43
C ASP A 290 17.35 26.79 -45.93
N SER A 291 16.85 25.67 -46.42
CA SER A 291 16.86 25.37 -47.87
C SER A 291 16.02 26.45 -48.56
N THR A 292 16.64 27.24 -49.39
CA THR A 292 15.95 28.15 -50.29
C THR A 292 15.35 27.41 -51.53
N ALA A 293 15.62 26.10 -51.65
CA ALA A 293 14.99 25.24 -52.63
C ALA A 293 13.55 24.93 -52.18
N GLY A 294 12.62 25.81 -52.46
CA GLY A 294 11.22 25.63 -52.19
C GLY A 294 10.56 24.63 -53.14
N LEU A 295 9.24 24.62 -53.19
CA LEU A 295 8.40 23.77 -54.06
C LEU A 295 8.84 23.71 -55.53
N SER A 296 9.57 24.70 -56.03
CA SER A 296 10.16 24.74 -57.36
C SER A 296 11.17 23.61 -57.64
N PHE A 297 11.88 23.13 -56.61
CA PHE A 297 12.80 21.99 -56.72
C PHE A 297 12.09 20.65 -56.86
N ILE A 298 10.97 20.51 -56.10
CA ILE A 298 10.16 19.29 -56.16
C ILE A 298 9.41 19.16 -57.48
N ASN A 299 9.01 20.27 -58.12
CA ASN A 299 8.32 20.28 -59.39
C ASN A 299 9.30 20.11 -60.57
N ALA A 300 10.60 20.12 -60.36
CA ALA A 300 11.62 19.92 -61.40
C ALA A 300 12.21 18.47 -61.44
N LEU A 301 11.79 17.61 -60.49
CA LEU A 301 12.05 16.18 -60.43
C LEU A 301 10.91 15.39 -61.07
#